data_4d0325cea2973f68620058d8a91209cf
#
_entry.id   4d0325cea2973f68620058d8a91209cf
#
_cell.length_a   1.000
_cell.length_b   1.000
_cell.length_c   1.000
_cell.angle_alpha   90.00
_cell.angle_beta   90.00
_cell.angle_gamma   90.00
#
_symmetry.space_group_name_H-M   'P 1'
#
loop_
_entity.id
_entity.type
_entity.pdbx_description
1 polymer ?
#
loop_
_entity_poly.entity_id
_entity_poly.type
_entity_poly.pdbx_seq_one_letter_code
_entity_poly.pdbx_strand_id
1 'polypeptide(L)'
;MVLIEPAYIALYRSGELERRAQALEARLACCDICPRECRVNRLENEPGFCRSGRLPIVAAACAHQGEEPAISGSRGSGTVFFGNCNMRCVYCQNYQISQNYREPRSKFKIQKRAKEMDCHTLAESMLYLQDELGCHNINFVSPSHFVPQLVRAVLEAVPMGLRAPLVYNTSGYDSVASLKELDGVIGVYLPDLRYASDDWAEKLSQAPDYVARARQAIKEMHRQVGDLIVDESGLAQRGLIVRHLILPNGLAGSEKSLTWLARELSPTVTVSIMAQYSPQHQAQRIPLLSRPISKSEYEKVVRLLSDLGLENGWTQEMGASENYLPDFEREGHPFTK
;
A
#
# COMPACT_ATOMS: atom_id res chain seq x y z
N MET A 1 -24.91 6.49 15.76
CA MET A 1 -23.86 5.79 14.98
C MET A 1 -22.89 5.15 15.96
N VAL A 2 -22.91 3.84 16.10
CA VAL A 2 -21.93 3.15 16.96
C VAL A 2 -20.67 3.02 16.12
N LEU A 3 -19.68 3.89 16.36
CA LEU A 3 -18.34 3.71 15.80
C LEU A 3 -17.78 2.41 16.36
N ILE A 4 -17.48 1.46 15.49
CA ILE A 4 -16.80 0.22 15.91
C ILE A 4 -15.40 0.63 16.39
N GLU A 5 -15.10 0.41 17.66
CA GLU A 5 -13.77 0.69 18.22
C GLU A 5 -12.73 -0.15 17.49
N PRO A 6 -11.66 0.46 16.91
CA PRO A 6 -10.64 -0.30 16.22
C PRO A 6 -9.97 -1.34 17.13
N ALA A 7 -9.73 -2.54 16.61
CA ALA A 7 -9.25 -3.67 17.41
C ALA A 7 -7.85 -3.43 18.01
N TYR A 8 -7.02 -2.55 17.42
CA TYR A 8 -5.72 -2.19 17.97
C TYR A 8 -5.80 -1.53 19.37
N ILE A 9 -6.95 -0.96 19.72
CA ILE A 9 -7.16 -0.40 21.07
C ILE A 9 -7.25 -1.50 22.12
N ALA A 10 -7.91 -2.61 21.80
CA ALA A 10 -7.95 -3.78 22.67
C ALA A 10 -6.55 -4.43 22.79
N LEU A 11 -5.81 -4.50 21.68
CA LEU A 11 -4.41 -4.97 21.68
C LEU A 11 -3.51 -4.08 22.55
N TYR A 12 -3.72 -2.77 22.52
CA TYR A 12 -3.01 -1.83 23.40
C TYR A 12 -3.33 -2.08 24.87
N ARG A 13 -4.61 -2.16 25.23
CA ARG A 13 -5.07 -2.36 26.61
C ARG A 13 -4.58 -3.69 27.21
N SER A 14 -4.41 -4.72 26.41
CA SER A 14 -3.91 -6.03 26.83
C SER A 14 -2.38 -6.12 26.90
N GLY A 15 -1.63 -5.12 26.44
CA GLY A 15 -0.18 -5.16 26.28
C GLY A 15 0.32 -5.95 25.07
N GLU A 16 -0.60 -6.54 24.28
CA GLU A 16 -0.25 -7.35 23.11
C GLU A 16 0.37 -6.49 21.98
N LEU A 17 -0.09 -5.25 21.81
CA LEU A 17 0.46 -4.33 20.81
C LEU A 17 1.93 -4.00 21.10
N GLU A 18 2.28 -3.80 22.37
CA GLU A 18 3.68 -3.57 22.77
C GLU A 18 4.56 -4.79 22.53
N ARG A 19 4.07 -5.99 22.91
CA ARG A 19 4.79 -7.25 22.64
C ARG A 19 5.10 -7.41 21.16
N ARG A 20 4.13 -7.11 20.27
CA ARG A 20 4.30 -7.20 18.81
C ARG A 20 5.27 -6.14 18.29
N ALA A 21 5.21 -4.91 18.78
CA ALA A 21 6.17 -3.87 18.42
C ALA A 21 7.59 -4.30 18.74
N GLN A 22 7.84 -4.81 19.95
CA GLN A 22 9.15 -5.31 20.37
C GLN A 22 9.63 -6.50 19.52
N ALA A 23 8.76 -7.47 19.24
CA ALA A 23 9.07 -8.63 18.41
C ALA A 23 9.45 -8.23 16.97
N LEU A 24 8.71 -7.29 16.38
CA LEU A 24 8.99 -6.77 15.05
C LEU A 24 10.29 -5.95 15.00
N GLU A 25 10.56 -5.11 16.01
CA GLU A 25 11.79 -4.32 16.11
C GLU A 25 13.02 -5.22 16.24
N ALA A 26 12.95 -6.29 17.03
CA ALA A 26 14.04 -7.25 17.16
C ALA A 26 14.44 -7.88 15.81
N ARG A 27 13.49 -8.08 14.89
CA ARG A 27 13.75 -8.60 13.54
C ARG A 27 14.55 -7.65 12.66
N LEU A 28 14.69 -6.37 13.01
CA LEU A 28 15.54 -5.42 12.29
C LEU A 28 17.04 -5.71 12.44
N ALA A 29 17.46 -6.40 13.49
CA ALA A 29 18.86 -6.79 13.67
C ALA A 29 19.34 -7.81 12.62
N CYS A 30 18.43 -8.60 12.05
CA CYS A 30 18.68 -9.52 10.93
C CYS A 30 17.44 -9.50 10.03
N CYS A 31 17.31 -8.44 9.21
CA CYS A 31 16.08 -8.03 8.57
C CYS A 31 15.44 -9.09 7.69
N ASP A 32 14.25 -9.54 8.07
CA ASP A 32 13.36 -10.43 7.32
C ASP A 32 11.92 -9.92 7.27
N ILE A 33 11.73 -8.61 7.42
CA ILE A 33 10.42 -7.94 7.53
C ILE A 33 9.59 -8.11 6.25
N CYS A 34 10.20 -8.19 5.09
CA CYS A 34 9.52 -8.36 3.81
C CYS A 34 10.11 -9.56 3.04
N PRO A 35 9.52 -10.00 1.91
CA PRO A 35 10.00 -11.15 1.15
C PRO A 35 11.44 -11.05 0.61
N ARG A 36 12.09 -9.90 0.73
CA ARG A 36 13.52 -9.75 0.38
C ARG A 36 14.44 -10.48 1.35
N GLU A 37 14.05 -10.61 2.61
CA GLU A 37 14.82 -11.30 3.64
C GLU A 37 16.33 -10.96 3.57
N CYS A 38 16.64 -9.65 3.51
CA CYS A 38 18.00 -9.15 3.25
C CYS A 38 19.01 -9.55 4.29
N ARG A 39 18.58 -9.92 5.52
CA ARG A 39 19.41 -10.31 6.66
C ARG A 39 20.43 -9.26 7.11
N VAL A 40 20.30 -8.03 6.68
CA VAL A 40 21.11 -6.89 7.11
C VAL A 40 20.68 -6.40 8.50
N ASN A 41 21.60 -5.75 9.23
CA ASN A 41 21.31 -5.12 10.52
C ASN A 41 20.81 -3.67 10.31
N ARG A 42 19.48 -3.51 10.22
CA ARG A 42 18.86 -2.18 10.05
C ARG A 42 18.94 -1.32 11.32
N LEU A 43 19.16 -1.90 12.49
CA LEU A 43 19.38 -1.12 13.72
C LEU A 43 20.67 -0.30 13.63
N GLU A 44 21.68 -0.80 12.92
CA GLU A 44 22.93 -0.11 12.59
C GLU A 44 22.87 0.62 11.24
N ASN A 45 21.67 0.80 10.68
CA ASN A 45 21.44 1.42 9.38
C ASN A 45 22.13 0.72 8.20
N GLU A 46 22.42 -0.58 8.31
CA GLU A 46 22.96 -1.35 7.19
C GLU A 46 21.92 -1.43 6.06
N PRO A 47 22.28 -1.07 4.81
CA PRO A 47 21.34 -0.96 3.72
C PRO A 47 21.02 -2.33 3.10
N GLY A 48 19.75 -2.75 3.18
CA GLY A 48 19.20 -3.84 2.37
C GLY A 48 18.67 -3.36 1.02
N PHE A 49 17.89 -4.20 0.35
CA PHE A 49 17.27 -3.87 -0.95
C PHE A 49 16.45 -2.58 -0.91
N CYS A 50 15.63 -2.38 0.13
CA CYS A 50 14.82 -1.18 0.29
C CYS A 50 15.63 0.06 0.70
N ARG A 51 16.90 -0.08 1.08
CA ARG A 51 17.78 1.02 1.52
C ARG A 51 17.27 1.81 2.73
N SER A 52 16.41 1.19 3.54
CA SER A 52 15.85 1.81 4.74
C SER A 52 16.61 1.34 5.97
N GLY A 53 16.86 2.25 6.89
CA GLY A 53 17.52 2.01 8.16
C GLY A 53 16.52 1.75 9.30
N ARG A 54 16.91 2.15 10.51
CA ARG A 54 16.13 1.99 11.73
C ARG A 54 14.86 2.86 11.75
N LEU A 55 14.96 4.11 11.28
CA LEU A 55 13.87 5.08 11.33
C LEU A 55 12.97 4.99 10.09
N PRO A 56 11.66 5.25 10.21
CA PRO A 56 10.77 5.39 9.07
C PRO A 56 11.12 6.65 8.27
N ILE A 57 10.92 6.56 6.96
CA ILE A 57 11.09 7.68 6.05
C ILE A 57 9.71 8.05 5.55
N VAL A 58 9.28 9.28 5.77
CA VAL A 58 7.99 9.80 5.31
C VAL A 58 8.21 10.93 4.33
N ALA A 59 7.59 10.82 3.17
CA ALA A 59 7.66 11.82 2.11
C ALA A 59 6.54 12.86 2.20
N ALA A 60 5.34 12.43 2.59
CA ALA A 60 4.19 13.29 2.83
C ALA A 60 3.20 12.63 3.78
N ALA A 61 2.47 13.47 4.55
CA ALA A 61 1.27 13.09 5.29
C ALA A 61 0.20 14.12 4.94
N CYS A 62 -0.90 13.69 4.28
CA CYS A 62 -1.91 14.60 3.74
C CYS A 62 -3.28 13.91 3.58
N ALA A 63 -4.35 14.72 3.51
CA ALA A 63 -5.68 14.24 3.15
C ALA A 63 -5.74 13.95 1.63
N HIS A 64 -5.88 12.70 1.24
CA HIS A 64 -5.93 12.27 -0.16
C HIS A 64 -7.34 11.87 -0.58
N GLN A 65 -7.81 12.45 -1.71
CA GLN A 65 -9.16 12.22 -2.24
C GLN A 65 -9.21 11.19 -3.38
N GLY A 66 -8.06 10.63 -3.74
CA GLY A 66 -7.92 9.78 -4.94
C GLY A 66 -7.90 8.28 -4.67
N GLU A 67 -8.18 7.82 -3.44
CA GLU A 67 -8.33 6.39 -3.14
C GLU A 67 -9.76 5.91 -3.53
N GLU A 68 -10.03 4.64 -3.36
CA GLU A 68 -11.34 4.05 -3.58
C GLU A 68 -12.45 4.82 -2.81
N PRO A 69 -13.69 4.90 -3.33
CA PRO A 69 -14.76 5.66 -2.69
C PRO A 69 -14.98 5.31 -1.21
N ALA A 70 -14.88 4.02 -0.86
CA ALA A 70 -15.03 3.58 0.52
C ALA A 70 -13.85 3.98 1.43
N ILE A 71 -12.70 4.36 0.88
CA ILE A 71 -11.53 4.82 1.61
C ILE A 71 -11.50 6.35 1.71
N SER A 72 -11.69 7.04 0.58
CA SER A 72 -11.65 8.52 0.52
C SER A 72 -12.85 9.18 1.16
N GLY A 73 -14.05 8.67 0.89
CA GLY A 73 -15.30 9.29 1.35
C GLY A 73 -15.35 10.78 1.01
N SER A 74 -15.97 11.57 1.89
CA SER A 74 -16.15 13.02 1.70
C SER A 74 -14.99 13.88 2.23
N ARG A 75 -14.21 13.37 3.20
CA ARG A 75 -13.14 14.13 3.88
C ARG A 75 -11.74 13.66 3.51
N GLY A 76 -11.64 12.62 2.66
CA GLY A 76 -10.39 12.04 2.23
C GLY A 76 -9.80 11.01 3.19
N SER A 77 -8.82 10.30 2.68
CA SER A 77 -7.98 9.35 3.39
C SER A 77 -6.77 10.08 3.97
N GLY A 78 -6.49 9.92 5.25
CA GLY A 78 -5.29 10.46 5.91
C GLY A 78 -4.06 9.68 5.50
N THR A 79 -3.46 10.04 4.37
CA THR A 79 -2.45 9.22 3.72
C THR A 79 -1.04 9.58 4.13
N VAL A 80 -0.30 8.58 4.62
CA VAL A 80 1.13 8.64 4.94
C VAL A 80 1.90 7.95 3.82
N PHE A 81 2.64 8.71 3.02
CA PHE A 81 3.49 8.20 1.95
C PHE A 81 4.88 7.90 2.47
N PHE A 82 5.21 6.61 2.56
CA PHE A 82 6.56 6.20 2.94
C PHE A 82 7.56 6.37 1.81
N GLY A 83 8.77 6.79 2.15
CA GLY A 83 9.91 6.79 1.24
C GLY A 83 10.50 5.39 1.07
N ASN A 84 11.19 5.17 -0.05
CA ASN A 84 11.71 3.86 -0.45
C ASN A 84 10.62 2.82 -0.74
N CYS A 85 11.04 1.60 -1.14
CA CYS A 85 10.13 0.49 -1.41
C CYS A 85 10.90 -0.82 -1.44
N ASN A 86 10.23 -1.92 -1.13
CA ASN A 86 10.75 -3.27 -1.30
C ASN A 86 10.65 -3.81 -2.74
N MET A 87 10.17 -2.99 -3.68
CA MET A 87 10.12 -3.26 -5.12
C MET A 87 10.83 -2.16 -5.93
N ARG A 88 11.09 -2.42 -7.23
CA ARG A 88 11.74 -1.47 -8.16
C ARG A 88 10.96 -1.39 -9.47
N CYS A 89 9.65 -1.05 -9.37
CA CYS A 89 8.78 -0.97 -10.53
C CYS A 89 9.28 0.08 -11.53
N VAL A 90 9.52 -0.32 -12.77
CA VAL A 90 9.98 0.57 -13.86
C VAL A 90 8.93 1.61 -14.26
N TYR A 91 7.66 1.39 -13.88
CA TYR A 91 6.52 2.29 -14.13
C TYR A 91 5.96 2.91 -12.84
N CYS A 92 6.76 3.00 -11.77
CA CYS A 92 6.29 3.49 -10.48
C CYS A 92 5.80 4.94 -10.59
N GLN A 93 4.54 5.19 -10.22
CA GLN A 93 3.99 6.55 -10.16
C GLN A 93 4.64 7.37 -9.03
N ASN A 94 5.01 6.69 -7.94
CA ASN A 94 5.67 7.29 -6.78
C ASN A 94 7.21 7.20 -6.88
N TYR A 95 7.77 7.12 -8.10
CA TYR A 95 9.23 6.90 -8.29
C TYR A 95 10.09 7.96 -7.61
N GLN A 96 9.59 9.19 -7.51
CA GLN A 96 10.26 10.30 -6.86
C GLN A 96 10.62 10.01 -5.40
N ILE A 97 9.86 9.20 -4.70
CA ILE A 97 10.05 8.89 -3.27
C ILE A 97 10.42 7.43 -3.02
N SER A 98 10.09 6.51 -3.93
CA SER A 98 10.17 5.07 -3.67
C SER A 98 11.53 4.45 -4.00
N GLN A 99 12.35 5.05 -4.86
CA GLN A 99 13.52 4.36 -5.40
C GLN A 99 14.86 5.09 -5.19
N ASN A 100 14.87 6.37 -4.86
CA ASN A 100 16.08 7.20 -4.92
C ASN A 100 16.52 7.78 -3.57
N TYR A 101 15.84 7.47 -2.49
CA TYR A 101 16.25 7.97 -1.18
C TYR A 101 17.63 7.42 -0.79
N ARG A 102 18.59 8.29 -0.52
CA ARG A 102 19.99 8.01 -0.20
C ARG A 102 20.92 7.66 -1.35
N GLU A 103 20.57 7.89 -2.64
CA GLU A 103 21.58 7.85 -3.71
C GLU A 103 22.32 9.22 -3.83
N PRO A 104 23.61 9.30 -3.46
CA PRO A 104 24.37 10.56 -3.55
C PRO A 104 24.57 11.06 -4.98
N ARG A 105 24.33 10.20 -5.99
CA ARG A 105 24.55 10.47 -7.42
C ARG A 105 23.28 10.64 -8.23
N SER A 106 22.12 10.61 -7.63
CA SER A 106 20.87 10.89 -8.33
C SER A 106 20.92 12.34 -8.84
N LYS A 107 20.81 12.52 -10.16
CA LYS A 107 20.66 13.85 -10.79
C LYS A 107 19.35 14.55 -10.39
N PHE A 108 18.47 13.83 -9.75
CA PHE A 108 17.22 14.32 -9.21
C PHE A 108 17.48 14.84 -7.80
N LYS A 109 17.40 16.14 -7.62
CA LYS A 109 17.49 16.84 -6.32
C LYS A 109 16.28 16.57 -5.42
N ILE A 110 15.74 15.36 -5.45
CA ILE A 110 14.36 15.00 -5.18
C ILE A 110 14.00 15.00 -3.70
N GLN A 111 14.93 15.00 -2.77
CA GLN A 111 14.57 14.60 -1.42
C GLN A 111 14.69 15.66 -0.37
N LYS A 112 14.31 16.87 -0.69
CA LYS A 112 14.08 17.88 0.34
C LYS A 112 12.94 17.52 1.27
N ARG A 113 12.03 16.61 0.89
CA ARG A 113 10.79 16.32 1.64
C ARG A 113 10.77 14.98 2.36
N ALA A 114 11.25 13.90 1.74
CA ALA A 114 11.28 12.61 2.42
C ALA A 114 12.30 12.66 3.57
N LYS A 115 11.82 12.62 4.80
CA LYS A 115 12.65 12.75 6.01
C LYS A 115 12.56 11.48 6.84
N GLU A 116 13.69 11.08 7.41
CA GLU A 116 13.68 10.19 8.56
C GLU A 116 13.02 10.91 9.73
N MET A 117 12.14 10.21 10.42
CA MET A 117 11.50 10.70 11.64
C MET A 117 11.45 9.56 12.67
N ASP A 118 11.29 9.88 13.94
CA ASP A 118 11.01 8.86 14.95
C ASP A 118 9.54 8.41 14.90
N CYS A 119 9.23 7.35 15.64
CA CYS A 119 7.88 6.80 15.67
C CYS A 119 6.89 7.73 16.39
N HIS A 120 7.37 8.57 17.30
CA HIS A 120 6.55 9.56 17.99
C HIS A 120 6.06 10.66 17.02
N THR A 121 6.97 11.21 16.21
CA THR A 121 6.62 12.17 15.14
C THR A 121 5.67 11.56 14.10
N LEU A 122 5.82 10.26 13.79
CA LEU A 122 4.87 9.55 12.95
C LEU A 122 3.50 9.44 13.63
N ALA A 123 3.45 9.16 14.94
CA ALA A 123 2.22 9.13 15.72
C ALA A 123 1.52 10.51 15.74
N GLU A 124 2.27 11.59 15.96
CA GLU A 124 1.74 12.97 15.86
C GLU A 124 1.15 13.26 14.48
N SER A 125 1.82 12.80 13.41
CA SER A 125 1.32 12.94 12.05
C SER A 125 -0.02 12.20 11.84
N MET A 126 -0.20 11.02 12.44
CA MET A 126 -1.45 10.27 12.38
C MET A 126 -2.58 11.02 13.10
N LEU A 127 -2.31 11.62 14.27
CA LEU A 127 -3.28 12.43 15.00
C LEU A 127 -3.65 13.71 14.23
N TYR A 128 -2.67 14.39 13.64
CA TYR A 128 -2.93 15.54 12.79
C TYR A 128 -3.90 15.21 11.62
N LEU A 129 -3.68 14.06 10.96
CA LEU A 129 -4.58 13.60 9.89
C LEU A 129 -5.99 13.29 10.43
N GLN A 130 -6.10 12.71 11.62
CA GLN A 130 -7.37 12.37 12.25
C GLN A 130 -8.10 13.64 12.75
N ASP A 131 -7.44 14.47 13.55
CA ASP A 131 -8.08 15.49 14.36
C ASP A 131 -8.15 16.84 13.64
N GLU A 132 -7.06 17.27 12.98
CA GLU A 132 -7.00 18.57 12.31
C GLU A 132 -7.55 18.50 10.87
N LEU A 133 -7.21 17.44 10.11
CA LEU A 133 -7.72 17.27 8.75
C LEU A 133 -9.05 16.49 8.70
N GLY A 134 -9.45 15.87 9.80
CA GLY A 134 -10.71 15.15 9.92
C GLY A 134 -10.84 13.94 8.99
N CYS A 135 -9.72 13.35 8.58
CA CYS A 135 -9.71 12.22 7.66
C CYS A 135 -10.45 11.00 8.21
N HIS A 136 -11.07 10.20 7.32
CA HIS A 136 -11.86 9.04 7.73
C HIS A 136 -11.03 7.86 8.25
N ASN A 137 -9.78 7.78 7.86
CA ASN A 137 -8.85 6.69 8.20
C ASN A 137 -7.41 7.21 8.14
N ILE A 138 -6.46 6.38 8.60
CA ILE A 138 -5.03 6.57 8.36
C ILE A 138 -4.54 5.50 7.39
N ASN A 139 -4.08 5.92 6.22
CA ASN A 139 -3.70 5.07 5.10
C ASN A 139 -2.18 5.08 4.91
N PHE A 140 -1.54 3.95 5.16
CA PHE A 140 -0.10 3.77 5.01
C PHE A 140 0.24 3.26 3.62
N VAL A 141 0.86 4.10 2.79
CA VAL A 141 1.23 3.76 1.40
C VAL A 141 2.64 3.20 1.32
N SER A 142 2.76 1.99 0.76
CA SER A 142 4.00 1.20 0.66
C SER A 142 4.66 0.89 2.01
N PRO A 143 3.93 0.38 3.00
CA PRO A 143 4.42 0.20 4.36
C PRO A 143 5.25 -1.07 4.58
N SER A 144 5.31 -2.00 3.63
CA SER A 144 5.84 -3.38 3.79
C SER A 144 7.22 -3.47 4.44
N HIS A 145 8.08 -2.48 4.22
CA HIS A 145 9.44 -2.45 4.77
C HIS A 145 9.54 -1.63 6.06
N PHE A 146 8.44 -1.01 6.50
CA PHE A 146 8.33 -0.23 7.73
C PHE A 146 7.28 -0.77 8.71
N VAL A 147 6.88 -2.04 8.60
CA VAL A 147 5.94 -2.68 9.53
C VAL A 147 6.34 -2.51 11.01
N PRO A 148 7.63 -2.71 11.41
CA PRO A 148 8.04 -2.48 12.81
C PRO A 148 7.77 -1.06 13.29
N GLN A 149 8.15 -0.07 12.48
CA GLN A 149 7.99 1.35 12.80
C GLN A 149 6.52 1.77 12.79
N LEU A 150 5.71 1.21 11.88
CA LEU A 150 4.27 1.43 11.85
C LEU A 150 3.62 0.97 13.15
N VAL A 151 3.89 -0.27 13.58
CA VAL A 151 3.29 -0.82 14.82
C VAL A 151 3.76 -0.04 16.05
N ARG A 152 5.03 0.37 16.11
CA ARG A 152 5.54 1.25 17.18
C ARG A 152 4.83 2.60 17.19
N ALA A 153 4.63 3.24 16.04
CA ALA A 153 3.92 4.52 15.97
C ALA A 153 2.44 4.38 16.38
N VAL A 154 1.76 3.29 16.01
CA VAL A 154 0.40 3.01 16.48
C VAL A 154 0.36 2.85 18.00
N LEU A 155 1.33 2.11 18.58
CA LEU A 155 1.44 1.93 20.03
C LEU A 155 1.57 3.28 20.75
N GLU A 156 2.34 4.22 20.21
CA GLU A 156 2.52 5.57 20.77
C GLU A 156 1.28 6.46 20.54
N ALA A 157 0.61 6.32 19.39
CA ALA A 157 -0.54 7.15 19.03
C ALA A 157 -1.82 6.81 19.83
N VAL A 158 -2.00 5.56 20.26
CA VAL A 158 -3.22 5.13 21.00
C VAL A 158 -3.44 5.93 22.28
N PRO A 159 -2.47 6.08 23.20
CA PRO A 159 -2.66 6.89 24.40
C PRO A 159 -2.81 8.39 24.10
N MET A 160 -2.33 8.86 22.94
CA MET A 160 -2.51 10.24 22.48
C MET A 160 -3.90 10.51 21.89
N GLY A 161 -4.71 9.46 21.65
CA GLY A 161 -6.10 9.61 21.18
C GLY A 161 -6.40 9.04 19.80
N LEU A 162 -5.51 8.27 19.18
CA LEU A 162 -5.78 7.64 17.90
C LEU A 162 -6.99 6.69 17.98
N ARG A 163 -7.97 6.90 17.06
CA ARG A 163 -9.22 6.13 16.96
C ARG A 163 -9.62 5.83 15.51
N ALA A 164 -8.93 6.42 14.54
CA ALA A 164 -9.23 6.21 13.12
C ALA A 164 -8.94 4.77 12.68
N PRO A 165 -9.73 4.17 11.79
CA PRO A 165 -9.38 2.91 11.14
C PRO A 165 -8.03 3.02 10.43
N LEU A 166 -7.22 1.94 10.47
CA LEU A 166 -5.92 1.89 9.80
C LEU A 166 -6.02 1.10 8.50
N VAL A 167 -5.53 1.69 7.41
CA VAL A 167 -5.48 1.11 6.07
C VAL A 167 -4.04 0.78 5.70
N TYR A 168 -3.81 -0.45 5.23
CA TYR A 168 -2.50 -0.94 4.79
C TYR A 168 -2.49 -1.07 3.27
N ASN A 169 -1.96 -0.04 2.58
CA ASN A 169 -1.94 0.10 1.13
C ASN A 169 -0.59 -0.38 0.58
N THR A 170 -0.56 -1.58 0.03
CA THR A 170 0.67 -2.29 -0.31
C THR A 170 0.70 -2.78 -1.75
N SER A 171 1.89 -3.07 -2.24
CA SER A 171 2.11 -3.72 -3.54
C SER A 171 1.77 -5.22 -3.55
N GLY A 172 1.30 -5.78 -2.42
CA GLY A 172 1.06 -7.21 -2.25
C GLY A 172 2.33 -8.05 -2.03
N TYR A 173 3.53 -7.47 -2.15
CA TYR A 173 4.80 -8.15 -1.92
C TYR A 173 5.19 -8.09 -0.45
N ASP A 174 4.44 -8.84 0.39
CA ASP A 174 4.52 -8.81 1.84
C ASP A 174 4.92 -10.16 2.45
N SER A 175 5.56 -10.12 3.62
CA SER A 175 5.87 -11.31 4.41
C SER A 175 4.67 -11.71 5.25
N VAL A 176 4.21 -12.96 5.09
CA VAL A 176 3.12 -13.52 5.92
C VAL A 176 3.46 -13.45 7.41
N ALA A 177 4.73 -13.66 7.77
CA ALA A 177 5.17 -13.57 9.16
C ALA A 177 5.00 -12.15 9.73
N SER A 178 5.26 -11.11 8.92
CA SER A 178 5.04 -9.71 9.32
C SER A 178 3.55 -9.34 9.33
N LEU A 179 2.76 -9.86 8.38
CA LEU A 179 1.32 -9.65 8.35
C LEU A 179 0.60 -10.24 9.57
N LYS A 180 1.05 -11.41 10.07
CA LYS A 180 0.48 -12.01 11.28
C LYS A 180 0.60 -11.09 12.50
N GLU A 181 1.65 -10.31 12.62
CA GLU A 181 1.80 -9.31 13.70
C GLU A 181 0.87 -8.09 13.52
N LEU A 182 0.29 -7.92 12.31
CA LEU A 182 -0.69 -6.88 12.02
C LEU A 182 -2.14 -7.28 12.26
N ASP A 183 -2.41 -8.54 12.64
CA ASP A 183 -3.76 -9.04 12.92
C ASP A 183 -4.42 -8.23 14.07
N GLY A 184 -5.55 -7.58 13.78
CA GLY A 184 -6.21 -6.66 14.70
C GLY A 184 -5.57 -5.26 14.80
N VAL A 185 -4.37 -5.03 14.21
CA VAL A 185 -3.78 -3.69 14.09
C VAL A 185 -4.38 -2.97 12.88
N ILE A 186 -4.42 -3.65 11.74
CA ILE A 186 -4.96 -3.11 10.50
C ILE A 186 -6.44 -3.51 10.36
N GLY A 187 -7.29 -2.52 10.09
CA GLY A 187 -8.70 -2.72 9.82
C GLY A 187 -9.00 -3.00 8.35
N VAL A 188 -8.30 -2.32 7.44
CA VAL A 188 -8.53 -2.45 6.00
C VAL A 188 -7.22 -2.75 5.29
N TYR A 189 -7.19 -3.82 4.51
CA TYR A 189 -6.08 -4.12 3.61
C TYR A 189 -6.42 -3.71 2.18
N LEU A 190 -5.45 -3.04 1.54
CA LEU A 190 -5.56 -2.53 0.17
C LEU A 190 -4.35 -2.98 -0.67
N PRO A 191 -4.19 -4.30 -0.91
CA PRO A 191 -3.08 -4.83 -1.70
C PRO A 191 -3.30 -4.69 -3.19
N ASP A 192 -2.23 -4.37 -3.93
CA ASP A 192 -2.19 -4.53 -5.39
C ASP A 192 -1.83 -5.97 -5.77
N LEU A 193 -2.65 -6.64 -6.57
CA LEU A 193 -2.29 -7.87 -7.27
C LEU A 193 -1.78 -7.49 -8.67
N ARG A 194 -0.46 -7.25 -8.79
CA ARG A 194 0.16 -6.59 -9.96
C ARG A 194 0.43 -7.51 -11.13
N TYR A 195 0.77 -8.77 -10.87
CA TYR A 195 1.22 -9.72 -11.88
C TYR A 195 0.68 -11.11 -11.65
N ALA A 196 0.47 -11.84 -12.77
CA ALA A 196 0.21 -13.26 -12.77
C ALA A 196 1.39 -14.07 -13.37
N SER A 197 2.56 -13.45 -13.53
CA SER A 197 3.80 -14.05 -14.03
C SER A 197 4.99 -13.53 -13.24
N ASP A 198 5.80 -14.45 -12.70
CA ASP A 198 7.03 -14.10 -11.98
C ASP A 198 8.09 -13.51 -12.93
N ASP A 199 8.13 -13.94 -14.20
CA ASP A 199 9.03 -13.38 -15.22
C ASP A 199 8.77 -11.89 -15.43
N TRP A 200 7.50 -11.47 -15.50
CA TRP A 200 7.16 -10.05 -15.64
C TRP A 200 7.36 -9.29 -14.32
N ALA A 201 7.06 -9.91 -13.19
CA ALA A 201 7.31 -9.31 -11.89
C ALA A 201 8.81 -9.05 -11.66
N GLU A 202 9.67 -10.00 -12.03
CA GLU A 202 11.14 -9.84 -11.95
C GLU A 202 11.63 -8.74 -12.91
N LYS A 203 11.24 -8.81 -14.18
CA LYS A 203 11.69 -7.85 -15.21
C LYS A 203 11.21 -6.43 -14.96
N LEU A 204 9.96 -6.26 -14.52
CA LEU A 204 9.34 -4.94 -14.42
C LEU A 204 9.36 -4.36 -13.01
N SER A 205 9.61 -5.16 -11.99
CA SER A 205 9.57 -4.71 -10.59
C SER A 205 10.68 -5.29 -9.71
N GLN A 206 11.58 -6.10 -10.28
CA GLN A 206 12.63 -6.82 -9.55
C GLN A 206 12.03 -7.58 -8.35
N ALA A 207 10.90 -8.24 -8.52
CA ALA A 207 10.19 -8.93 -7.46
C ALA A 207 10.15 -10.45 -7.74
N PRO A 208 11.18 -11.21 -7.33
CA PRO A 208 11.19 -12.66 -7.50
C PRO A 208 10.06 -13.33 -6.70
N ASP A 209 9.54 -14.44 -7.22
CA ASP A 209 8.46 -15.22 -6.59
C ASP A 209 7.20 -14.40 -6.26
N TYR A 210 6.97 -13.29 -6.98
CA TYR A 210 5.90 -12.34 -6.69
C TYR A 210 4.52 -13.00 -6.61
N VAL A 211 4.21 -13.88 -7.58
CA VAL A 211 2.86 -14.48 -7.69
C VAL A 211 2.55 -15.31 -6.44
N ALA A 212 3.48 -16.16 -6.01
CA ALA A 212 3.31 -16.97 -4.82
C ALA A 212 3.26 -16.10 -3.55
N ARG A 213 4.16 -15.14 -3.40
CA ARG A 213 4.24 -14.24 -2.24
C ARG A 213 3.00 -13.36 -2.12
N ALA A 214 2.55 -12.73 -3.21
CA ALA A 214 1.38 -11.87 -3.22
C ALA A 214 0.10 -12.65 -2.90
N ARG A 215 -0.08 -13.84 -3.49
CA ARG A 215 -1.25 -14.68 -3.20
C ARG A 215 -1.29 -15.14 -1.74
N GLN A 216 -0.16 -15.55 -1.17
CA GLN A 216 -0.07 -15.92 0.25
C GLN A 216 -0.37 -14.71 1.16
N ALA A 217 0.17 -13.54 0.84
CA ALA A 217 -0.07 -12.31 1.58
C ALA A 217 -1.56 -11.90 1.54
N ILE A 218 -2.18 -11.91 0.36
CA ILE A 218 -3.60 -11.56 0.18
C ILE A 218 -4.50 -12.57 0.90
N LYS A 219 -4.20 -13.88 0.87
CA LYS A 219 -4.94 -14.89 1.65
C LYS A 219 -4.84 -14.63 3.15
N GLU A 220 -3.66 -14.25 3.66
CA GLU A 220 -3.49 -13.90 5.07
C GLU A 220 -4.23 -12.61 5.44
N MET A 221 -4.18 -11.58 4.60
CA MET A 221 -4.94 -10.35 4.78
C MET A 221 -6.45 -10.63 4.84
N HIS A 222 -6.97 -11.43 3.91
CA HIS A 222 -8.38 -11.84 3.90
C HIS A 222 -8.76 -12.65 5.14
N ARG A 223 -7.89 -13.57 5.60
CA ARG A 223 -8.10 -14.32 6.85
C ARG A 223 -8.31 -13.38 8.05
N GLN A 224 -7.55 -12.29 8.10
CA GLN A 224 -7.59 -11.35 9.23
C GLN A 224 -8.85 -10.48 9.22
N VAL A 225 -9.23 -9.96 8.06
CA VAL A 225 -10.28 -8.93 7.98
C VAL A 225 -11.54 -9.37 7.23
N GLY A 226 -11.50 -10.44 6.44
CA GLY A 226 -12.61 -10.90 5.62
C GLY A 226 -12.92 -9.99 4.45
N ASP A 227 -14.13 -10.14 3.90
CA ASP A 227 -14.66 -9.27 2.85
C ASP A 227 -14.96 -7.86 3.38
N LEU A 228 -15.06 -6.89 2.48
CA LEU A 228 -15.25 -5.48 2.83
C LEU A 228 -16.59 -5.26 3.55
N ILE A 229 -16.52 -4.59 4.69
CA ILE A 229 -17.66 -4.09 5.46
C ILE A 229 -17.60 -2.57 5.45
N VAL A 230 -18.66 -1.93 5.01
CA VAL A 230 -18.83 -0.48 5.02
C VAL A 230 -19.92 -0.06 6.01
N ASP A 231 -19.84 1.18 6.50
CA ASP A 231 -20.92 1.77 7.29
C ASP A 231 -22.06 2.30 6.40
N GLU A 232 -23.07 2.92 7.05
CA GLU A 232 -24.23 3.51 6.37
C GLU A 232 -23.86 4.63 5.37
N SER A 233 -22.69 5.23 5.52
CA SER A 233 -22.13 6.26 4.62
C SER A 233 -21.31 5.66 3.48
N GLY A 234 -21.15 4.34 3.42
CA GLY A 234 -20.33 3.64 2.44
C GLY A 234 -18.83 3.66 2.75
N LEU A 235 -18.43 4.06 3.97
CA LEU A 235 -17.02 4.10 4.38
C LEU A 235 -16.56 2.75 4.93
N ALA A 236 -15.37 2.33 4.51
CA ALA A 236 -14.75 1.08 4.93
C ALA A 236 -14.47 1.08 6.44
N GLN A 237 -15.06 0.13 7.14
CA GLN A 237 -14.82 -0.12 8.56
C GLN A 237 -13.80 -1.24 8.76
N ARG A 238 -13.86 -2.27 7.93
CA ARG A 238 -12.99 -3.44 7.97
C ARG A 238 -13.07 -4.17 6.63
N GLY A 239 -12.01 -4.85 6.23
CA GLY A 239 -12.05 -5.80 5.13
C GLY A 239 -10.93 -5.66 4.13
N LEU A 240 -11.02 -6.46 3.07
CA LEU A 240 -10.05 -6.52 1.99
C LEU A 240 -10.60 -5.88 0.72
N ILE A 241 -9.80 -5.01 0.11
CA ILE A 241 -10.03 -4.48 -1.25
C ILE A 241 -8.80 -4.82 -2.08
N VAL A 242 -8.91 -5.70 -3.06
CA VAL A 242 -7.78 -6.05 -3.93
C VAL A 242 -7.76 -5.15 -5.14
N ARG A 243 -6.67 -4.40 -5.32
CA ARG A 243 -6.47 -3.55 -6.48
C ARG A 243 -5.76 -4.30 -7.62
N HIS A 244 -6.16 -4.01 -8.84
CA HIS A 244 -5.50 -4.55 -10.04
C HIS A 244 -5.31 -3.46 -11.08
N LEU A 245 -4.05 -3.08 -11.33
CA LEU A 245 -3.70 -2.12 -12.38
C LEU A 245 -3.58 -2.84 -13.72
N ILE A 246 -4.39 -2.41 -14.68
CA ILE A 246 -4.26 -2.90 -16.05
C ILE A 246 -2.98 -2.35 -16.67
N LEU A 247 -2.13 -3.22 -17.18
CA LEU A 247 -0.93 -2.85 -17.93
C LEU A 247 -1.14 -3.09 -19.44
N PRO A 248 -0.54 -2.25 -20.29
CA PRO A 248 -0.61 -2.46 -21.75
C PRO A 248 -0.03 -3.82 -22.13
N ASN A 249 -0.48 -4.34 -23.27
CA ASN A 249 -0.05 -5.63 -23.82
C ASN A 249 -0.33 -6.83 -22.90
N GLY A 250 -1.28 -6.70 -21.96
CA GLY A 250 -1.67 -7.76 -21.03
C GLY A 250 -0.58 -8.17 -20.04
N LEU A 251 0.43 -7.32 -19.80
CA LEU A 251 1.60 -7.63 -18.99
C LEU A 251 1.27 -7.92 -17.50
N ALA A 252 0.15 -7.39 -16.99
CA ALA A 252 -0.35 -7.70 -15.66
C ALA A 252 -0.89 -9.13 -15.53
N GLY A 253 -1.32 -9.75 -16.64
CA GLY A 253 -1.95 -11.06 -16.61
C GLY A 253 -3.33 -11.05 -15.94
N SER A 254 -4.13 -10.02 -16.23
CA SER A 254 -5.42 -9.73 -15.57
C SER A 254 -6.35 -10.93 -15.50
N GLU A 255 -6.50 -11.70 -16.59
CA GLU A 255 -7.35 -12.89 -16.62
C GLU A 255 -6.97 -13.92 -15.55
N LYS A 256 -5.69 -14.24 -15.43
CA LYS A 256 -5.20 -15.21 -14.44
C LYS A 256 -5.32 -14.67 -13.01
N SER A 257 -5.08 -13.36 -12.82
CA SER A 257 -5.21 -12.72 -11.52
C SER A 257 -6.66 -12.70 -11.03
N LEU A 258 -7.60 -12.26 -11.87
CA LEU A 258 -9.01 -12.19 -11.52
C LEU A 258 -9.63 -13.59 -11.35
N THR A 259 -9.26 -14.55 -12.20
CA THR A 259 -9.69 -15.95 -12.03
C THR A 259 -9.24 -16.52 -10.70
N TRP A 260 -8.01 -16.22 -10.28
CA TRP A 260 -7.50 -16.66 -8.98
C TRP A 260 -8.30 -16.02 -7.82
N LEU A 261 -8.60 -14.72 -7.89
CA LEU A 261 -9.42 -14.04 -6.87
C LEU A 261 -10.79 -14.70 -6.73
N ALA A 262 -11.50 -14.91 -7.85
CA ALA A 262 -12.84 -15.47 -7.84
C ALA A 262 -12.89 -16.92 -7.35
N ARG A 263 -11.89 -17.74 -7.70
CA ARG A 263 -11.92 -19.20 -7.46
C ARG A 263 -11.23 -19.65 -6.19
N GLU A 264 -10.17 -18.94 -5.76
CA GLU A 264 -9.31 -19.40 -4.68
C GLU A 264 -9.27 -18.49 -3.47
N LEU A 265 -9.79 -17.27 -3.57
CA LEU A 265 -9.86 -16.34 -2.43
C LEU A 265 -11.30 -16.23 -1.91
N SER A 266 -12.15 -15.50 -2.62
CA SER A 266 -13.56 -15.31 -2.29
C SER A 266 -14.31 -14.85 -3.56
N PRO A 267 -15.48 -15.41 -3.89
CA PRO A 267 -16.33 -14.92 -4.98
C PRO A 267 -16.92 -13.53 -4.67
N THR A 268 -16.93 -13.13 -3.41
CA THR A 268 -17.48 -11.87 -2.91
C THR A 268 -16.41 -10.83 -2.60
N VAL A 269 -15.13 -11.13 -2.90
CA VAL A 269 -14.02 -10.20 -2.68
C VAL A 269 -14.23 -8.89 -3.43
N THR A 270 -13.95 -7.78 -2.75
CA THR A 270 -14.02 -6.45 -3.36
C THR A 270 -12.78 -6.20 -4.22
N VAL A 271 -13.00 -5.88 -5.50
CA VAL A 271 -11.94 -5.65 -6.48
C VAL A 271 -11.99 -4.21 -7.01
N SER A 272 -10.85 -3.54 -7.03
CA SER A 272 -10.69 -2.23 -7.64
C SER A 272 -9.84 -2.35 -8.91
N ILE A 273 -10.47 -2.18 -10.09
CA ILE A 273 -9.77 -2.21 -11.39
C ILE A 273 -9.32 -0.80 -11.72
N MET A 274 -8.00 -0.64 -11.82
CA MET A 274 -7.37 0.65 -12.09
C MET A 274 -7.00 0.78 -13.56
N ALA A 275 -7.52 1.82 -14.22
CA ALA A 275 -7.22 2.20 -15.61
C ALA A 275 -6.16 3.31 -15.71
N GLN A 276 -5.65 3.77 -14.58
CA GLN A 276 -4.76 4.94 -14.45
C GLN A 276 -3.32 4.71 -14.89
N TYR A 277 -3.01 3.61 -15.58
CA TYR A 277 -1.65 3.38 -16.04
C TYR A 277 -1.16 4.53 -16.92
N SER A 278 -0.03 5.10 -16.54
CA SER A 278 0.72 6.09 -17.31
C SER A 278 2.18 5.65 -17.40
N PRO A 279 2.87 5.81 -18.54
CA PRO A 279 4.26 5.45 -18.72
C PRO A 279 5.20 6.40 -17.96
N GLN A 280 5.27 6.25 -16.64
CA GLN A 280 6.14 7.03 -15.76
C GLN A 280 7.51 6.39 -15.57
N HIS A 281 8.45 7.11 -14.99
CA HIS A 281 9.81 6.67 -14.64
C HIS A 281 10.54 6.09 -15.85
N GLN A 282 10.90 4.78 -15.82
CA GLN A 282 11.62 4.11 -16.90
C GLN A 282 10.68 3.54 -17.98
N ALA A 283 9.38 3.47 -17.73
CA ALA A 283 8.41 2.84 -18.63
C ALA A 283 8.36 3.49 -20.02
N GLN A 284 8.62 4.80 -20.12
CA GLN A 284 8.70 5.51 -21.39
C GLN A 284 9.75 4.94 -22.36
N ARG A 285 10.80 4.29 -21.82
CA ARG A 285 11.93 3.72 -22.59
C ARG A 285 11.72 2.24 -22.92
N ILE A 286 10.65 1.63 -22.41
CA ILE A 286 10.33 0.21 -22.62
C ILE A 286 9.17 0.11 -23.62
N PRO A 287 9.42 -0.37 -24.87
CA PRO A 287 8.40 -0.35 -25.93
C PRO A 287 7.04 -0.96 -25.51
N LEU A 288 7.07 -2.04 -24.72
CA LEU A 288 5.85 -2.70 -24.22
C LEU A 288 5.06 -1.87 -23.19
N LEU A 289 5.68 -0.85 -22.60
CA LEU A 289 5.12 -0.01 -21.53
C LEU A 289 5.03 1.47 -21.92
N SER A 290 5.48 1.87 -23.11
CA SER A 290 5.65 3.28 -23.50
C SER A 290 4.33 4.00 -23.88
N ARG A 291 3.19 3.32 -23.80
CA ARG A 291 1.86 3.86 -24.09
C ARG A 291 0.87 3.57 -22.94
N PRO A 292 -0.17 4.38 -22.79
CA PRO A 292 -1.33 4.02 -21.96
C PRO A 292 -2.02 2.74 -22.45
N ILE A 293 -2.91 2.19 -21.65
CA ILE A 293 -3.77 1.08 -22.07
C ILE A 293 -4.74 1.52 -23.16
N SER A 294 -5.09 0.63 -24.08
CA SER A 294 -6.11 0.86 -25.08
C SER A 294 -7.51 0.58 -24.53
N LYS A 295 -8.53 1.12 -25.22
CA LYS A 295 -9.94 0.86 -24.89
C LYS A 295 -10.25 -0.65 -24.91
N SER A 296 -9.74 -1.37 -25.90
CA SER A 296 -9.96 -2.82 -26.01
C SER A 296 -9.31 -3.62 -24.87
N GLU A 297 -8.13 -3.20 -24.40
CA GLU A 297 -7.46 -3.82 -23.23
C GLU A 297 -8.30 -3.60 -21.97
N TYR A 298 -8.82 -2.39 -21.77
CA TYR A 298 -9.69 -2.06 -20.65
C TYR A 298 -11.01 -2.85 -20.69
N GLU A 299 -11.75 -2.78 -21.81
CA GLU A 299 -13.03 -3.47 -21.95
C GLU A 299 -12.93 -4.99 -21.79
N LYS A 300 -11.81 -5.57 -22.23
CA LYS A 300 -11.53 -6.98 -22.01
C LYS A 300 -11.48 -7.32 -20.52
N VAL A 301 -10.80 -6.50 -19.72
CA VAL A 301 -10.66 -6.76 -18.27
C VAL A 301 -11.98 -6.51 -17.53
N VAL A 302 -12.72 -5.46 -17.91
CA VAL A 302 -14.03 -5.18 -17.30
C VAL A 302 -15.04 -6.31 -17.57
N ARG A 303 -15.06 -6.86 -18.78
CA ARG A 303 -15.90 -8.03 -19.10
C ARG A 303 -15.57 -9.27 -18.26
N LEU A 304 -14.28 -9.49 -17.97
CA LEU A 304 -13.85 -10.61 -17.11
C LEU A 304 -14.46 -10.55 -15.71
N LEU A 305 -14.74 -9.37 -15.16
CA LEU A 305 -15.40 -9.24 -13.84
C LEU A 305 -16.79 -9.90 -13.89
N SER A 306 -17.61 -9.57 -14.89
CA SER A 306 -18.93 -10.16 -15.06
C SER A 306 -18.86 -11.66 -15.35
N ASP A 307 -17.95 -12.10 -16.23
CA ASP A 307 -17.77 -13.50 -16.61
C ASP A 307 -17.34 -14.36 -15.40
N LEU A 308 -16.65 -13.77 -14.43
CA LEU A 308 -16.16 -14.45 -13.21
C LEU A 308 -17.08 -14.25 -12.00
N GLY A 309 -18.14 -13.45 -12.11
CA GLY A 309 -19.04 -13.13 -11.00
C GLY A 309 -18.43 -12.24 -9.93
N LEU A 310 -17.39 -11.45 -10.26
CA LEU A 310 -16.78 -10.47 -9.35
C LEU A 310 -17.56 -9.15 -9.43
N GLU A 311 -18.66 -9.08 -8.69
CA GLU A 311 -19.61 -7.96 -8.76
C GLU A 311 -19.32 -6.86 -7.74
N ASN A 312 -18.50 -7.14 -6.71
CA ASN A 312 -18.17 -6.20 -5.66
C ASN A 312 -16.94 -5.38 -6.01
N GLY A 313 -17.05 -4.05 -5.99
CA GLY A 313 -15.93 -3.14 -6.18
C GLY A 313 -16.15 -2.03 -7.17
N TRP A 314 -15.04 -1.57 -7.75
CA TRP A 314 -15.03 -0.37 -8.61
C TRP A 314 -14.16 -0.60 -9.84
N THR A 315 -14.53 0.11 -10.91
CA THR A 315 -13.72 0.25 -12.12
C THR A 315 -13.46 1.73 -12.34
N GLN A 316 -12.20 2.15 -12.48
CA GLN A 316 -11.87 3.51 -12.87
C GLN A 316 -12.22 3.75 -14.33
N GLU A 317 -12.72 4.95 -14.64
CA GLU A 317 -12.94 5.36 -16.02
C GLU A 317 -11.61 5.54 -16.77
N MET A 318 -11.65 5.30 -18.08
CA MET A 318 -10.52 5.58 -18.95
C MET A 318 -10.26 7.10 -19.00
N GLY A 319 -8.97 7.47 -18.96
CA GLY A 319 -8.55 8.88 -18.92
C GLY A 319 -8.25 9.43 -17.52
N ALA A 320 -8.51 8.65 -16.48
CA ALA A 320 -8.21 9.02 -15.10
C ALA A 320 -6.70 9.21 -14.79
N SER A 321 -5.82 8.80 -15.71
CA SER A 321 -4.36 8.75 -15.46
C SER A 321 -3.74 10.11 -15.10
N GLU A 322 -4.25 11.22 -15.61
CA GLU A 322 -3.70 12.56 -15.33
C GLU A 322 -4.06 13.05 -13.91
N ASN A 323 -5.17 12.60 -13.36
CA ASN A 323 -5.68 13.05 -12.06
C ASN A 323 -4.99 12.37 -10.87
N TYR A 324 -4.32 11.23 -11.08
CA TYR A 324 -3.76 10.39 -10.02
C TYR A 324 -2.23 10.38 -9.97
N LEU A 325 -1.56 11.26 -10.72
CA LEU A 325 -0.11 11.38 -10.71
C LEU A 325 0.33 12.35 -9.61
N PRO A 326 1.05 11.88 -8.58
CA PRO A 326 1.61 12.76 -7.56
C PRO A 326 2.86 13.46 -8.09
N ASP A 327 3.06 14.69 -7.64
CA ASP A 327 4.33 15.41 -7.74
C ASP A 327 4.86 15.71 -6.33
N PHE A 328 5.77 14.85 -5.85
CA PHE A 328 6.39 15.02 -4.54
C PHE A 328 7.49 16.09 -4.52
N GLU A 329 7.82 16.74 -5.63
CA GLU A 329 8.71 17.91 -5.68
C GLU A 329 7.94 19.22 -5.43
N ARG A 330 6.63 19.19 -5.64
CA ARG A 330 5.76 20.35 -5.46
C ARG A 330 5.67 20.78 -4.01
N GLU A 331 5.61 22.11 -3.77
CA GLU A 331 5.32 22.64 -2.43
C GLU A 331 3.85 22.43 -2.05
N GLY A 332 3.59 21.97 -0.81
CA GLY A 332 2.25 21.68 -0.29
C GLY A 332 1.79 20.26 -0.59
N HIS A 333 0.61 20.11 -1.14
CA HIS A 333 -0.02 18.81 -1.41
C HIS A 333 0.55 18.17 -2.69
N PRO A 334 0.94 16.88 -2.67
CA PRO A 334 1.57 16.22 -3.83
C PRO A 334 0.61 16.02 -5.02
N PHE A 335 -0.69 16.09 -4.83
CA PHE A 335 -1.68 15.99 -5.90
C PHE A 335 -2.25 17.37 -6.24
N THR A 336 -2.46 17.63 -7.53
CA THR A 336 -3.26 18.78 -8.00
C THR A 336 -4.71 18.56 -7.64
N LYS A 337 -5.37 19.61 -7.15
CA LYS A 337 -6.83 19.62 -7.05
C LYS A 337 -7.42 19.73 -8.44
#